data_f7046be8e63925482fc27f943d71769c
#
_entry.id   f7046be8e63925482fc27f943d71769c
#
_cell.length_a   1.000
_cell.length_b   1.000
_cell.length_c   1.000
_cell.angle_alpha   90.00
_cell.angle_beta   90.00
_cell.angle_gamma   90.00
#
_symmetry.space_group_name_H-M   'P 1'
#
loop_
_entity.id
_entity.type
_entity.pdbx_description
1 polymer ?
#
loop_
_entity_poly.entity_id
_entity_poly.type
_entity_poly.pdbx_seq_one_letter_code
_entity_poly.pdbx_strand_id
1 'polypeptide(L)'
;VLRHFHIHGQDITLADRLTVLAEARPYVTQIIRDEQGLRVSGYAPSEAALAAVSAQISAGGVDVQFASGISETRWRDAMDRAIESLSHLQSGTLRFEDSQLHLTATARFPDDAQAVLAALPEGYDNQVAIEVLDDGQPFALSVQLSRDQLMAAGKFPTGLLPQIVPEEIGREAQSLRIEQARIDDEDGQFTQAVRAALRAMAQARLGQLDV
;
A
#
# COMPACT_ATOMS: atom_id res chain seq x y z
N VAL A 1 21.94 26.66 30.33
CA VAL A 1 22.78 27.85 30.58
C VAL A 1 21.86 28.97 31.06
N LEU A 2 22.14 29.54 32.28
CA LEU A 2 21.42 30.71 32.78
C LEU A 2 22.02 31.96 32.15
N ARG A 3 21.20 32.73 31.44
CA ARG A 3 21.59 34.05 30.93
C ARG A 3 20.91 35.14 31.74
N HIS A 4 21.68 36.05 32.29
CA HIS A 4 21.18 37.24 33.02
C HIS A 4 21.16 38.44 32.07
N PHE A 5 20.04 39.11 32.00
CA PHE A 5 19.85 40.36 31.23
C PHE A 5 19.40 41.45 32.15
N HIS A 6 20.00 42.63 32.00
CA HIS A 6 19.57 43.83 32.71
C HIS A 6 18.80 44.72 31.72
N ILE A 7 17.47 44.81 31.87
CA ILE A 7 16.62 45.61 31.00
C ILE A 7 15.80 46.57 31.85
N HIS A 8 15.95 47.86 31.59
CA HIS A 8 15.22 48.93 32.29
C HIS A 8 15.30 48.87 33.84
N GLY A 9 16.43 48.54 34.40
CA GLY A 9 16.62 48.46 35.84
C GLY A 9 16.04 47.25 36.54
N GLN A 10 15.61 46.24 35.78
CA GLN A 10 15.16 44.94 36.31
C GLN A 10 16.09 43.85 35.84
N ASP A 11 16.51 42.96 36.76
CA ASP A 11 17.27 41.75 36.46
C ASP A 11 16.30 40.66 36.04
N ILE A 12 16.39 40.27 34.76
CA ILE A 12 15.60 39.16 34.21
C ILE A 12 16.52 37.96 34.07
N THR A 13 16.17 36.87 34.74
CA THR A 13 16.84 35.59 34.60
C THR A 13 16.05 34.71 33.64
N LEU A 14 16.57 34.50 32.44
CA LEU A 14 16.05 33.51 31.50
C LEU A 14 16.70 32.16 31.79
N ALA A 15 15.90 31.22 32.28
CA ALA A 15 16.29 29.79 32.32
C ALA A 15 16.08 29.20 30.93
N ASP A 16 17.12 29.31 30.12
CA ASP A 16 17.13 28.66 28.78
C ASP A 16 17.33 27.15 28.99
N ARG A 17 16.23 26.41 28.98
CA ARG A 17 16.29 24.93 28.86
C ARG A 17 16.57 24.56 27.41
N LEU A 18 17.78 24.81 26.95
CA LEU A 18 18.28 24.22 25.73
C LEU A 18 18.43 22.71 25.97
N THR A 19 17.43 21.94 25.58
CA THR A 19 17.57 20.50 25.47
C THR A 19 18.38 20.26 24.19
N VAL A 20 19.67 19.99 24.33
CA VAL A 20 20.50 19.54 23.19
C VAL A 20 20.07 18.12 22.88
N LEU A 21 19.37 17.91 21.77
CA LEU A 21 19.06 16.57 21.28
C LEU A 21 20.34 15.86 20.87
N ALA A 22 20.48 14.60 21.26
CA ALA A 22 21.58 13.77 20.79
C ALA A 22 21.51 13.61 19.26
N GLU A 23 22.65 13.64 18.60
CA GLU A 23 22.73 13.35 17.17
C GLU A 23 22.54 11.85 16.95
N ALA A 24 21.56 11.49 16.11
CA ALA A 24 21.38 10.10 15.67
C ALA A 24 22.28 9.81 14.46
N ARG A 25 23.01 8.72 14.51
CA ARG A 25 23.82 8.19 13.40
C ARG A 25 23.79 6.67 13.41
N PRO A 26 23.18 6.01 12.39
CA PRO A 26 22.40 6.62 11.29
C PRO A 26 21.10 7.27 11.79
N TYR A 27 20.63 8.32 11.07
CA TYR A 27 19.30 8.90 11.30
C TYR A 27 18.27 8.06 10.56
N VAL A 28 17.49 7.29 11.30
CA VAL A 28 16.53 6.35 10.73
C VAL A 28 15.10 6.76 11.06
N THR A 29 14.25 6.87 10.04
CA THR A 29 12.80 6.97 10.18
C THR A 29 12.14 5.93 9.29
N GLN A 30 11.18 5.19 9.82
CA GLN A 30 10.47 4.14 9.10
C GLN A 30 8.98 4.38 9.16
N ILE A 31 8.30 4.21 8.02
CA ILE A 31 6.85 4.26 7.89
C ILE A 31 6.39 2.90 7.39
N ILE A 32 5.37 2.36 8.02
CA ILE A 32 4.75 1.08 7.66
C ILE A 32 3.28 1.34 7.36
N ARG A 33 2.82 0.84 6.21
CA ARG A 33 1.41 0.73 5.88
C ARG A 33 0.99 -0.73 5.89
N ASP A 34 -0.03 -1.05 6.64
CA ASP A 34 -0.69 -2.36 6.66
C ASP A 34 -2.21 -2.20 6.83
N GLU A 35 -2.93 -3.29 7.08
CA GLU A 35 -4.38 -3.30 7.31
C GLU A 35 -4.83 -2.45 8.52
N GLN A 36 -3.93 -2.19 9.46
CA GLN A 36 -4.19 -1.35 10.63
C GLN A 36 -3.97 0.14 10.36
N GLY A 37 -3.43 0.49 9.19
CA GLY A 37 -3.15 1.84 8.74
C GLY A 37 -1.67 2.20 8.74
N LEU A 38 -1.36 3.50 8.90
CA LEU A 38 0.01 4.01 8.87
C LEU A 38 0.63 4.06 10.26
N ARG A 39 1.86 3.57 10.37
CA ARG A 39 2.68 3.64 11.59
C ARG A 39 4.04 4.23 11.28
N VAL A 40 4.58 5.01 12.22
CA VAL A 40 5.89 5.67 12.12
C VAL A 40 6.73 5.29 13.32
N SER A 41 8.00 4.96 13.06
CA SER A 41 8.98 4.63 14.10
C SER A 41 10.35 5.19 13.78
N GLY A 42 11.26 5.22 14.79
CA GLY A 42 12.62 5.69 14.65
C GLY A 42 12.82 7.11 15.18
N TYR A 43 13.40 8.01 14.39
CA TYR A 43 13.73 9.36 14.85
C TYR A 43 12.87 10.44 14.20
N ALA A 44 12.53 11.48 14.97
CA ALA A 44 11.95 12.74 14.49
C ALA A 44 12.80 13.92 14.99
N PRO A 45 12.89 15.04 14.23
CA PRO A 45 13.74 16.17 14.63
C PRO A 45 13.16 16.98 15.78
N SER A 46 11.82 17.01 15.93
CA SER A 46 11.13 17.72 17.01
C SER A 46 9.70 17.24 17.17
N GLU A 47 9.09 17.59 18.31
CA GLU A 47 7.66 17.36 18.55
C GLU A 47 6.78 18.15 17.56
N ALA A 48 7.18 19.38 17.20
CA ALA A 48 6.44 20.18 16.23
C ALA A 48 6.43 19.57 14.84
N ALA A 49 7.57 19.02 14.39
CA ALA A 49 7.65 18.32 13.11
C ALA A 49 6.77 17.06 13.11
N LEU A 50 6.80 16.27 14.19
CA LEU A 50 5.98 15.07 14.33
C LEU A 50 4.48 15.42 14.37
N ALA A 51 4.08 16.44 15.10
CA ALA A 51 2.68 16.88 15.21
C ALA A 51 2.09 17.28 13.85
N ALA A 52 2.91 17.87 12.95
CA ALA A 52 2.47 18.27 11.62
C ALA A 52 2.02 17.10 10.75
N VAL A 53 2.63 15.91 10.90
CA VAL A 53 2.30 14.70 10.12
C VAL A 53 1.40 13.72 10.88
N SER A 54 1.28 13.87 12.19
CA SER A 54 0.57 12.92 13.06
C SER A 54 -0.91 12.76 12.73
N ALA A 55 -1.56 13.79 12.15
CA ALA A 55 -2.96 13.72 11.74
C ALA A 55 -3.22 12.66 10.63
N GLN A 56 -2.18 12.27 9.90
CA GLN A 56 -2.24 11.27 8.82
C GLN A 56 -1.86 9.86 9.30
N ILE A 57 -1.41 9.73 10.56
CA ILE A 57 -0.96 8.48 11.15
C ILE A 57 -2.09 7.89 12.00
N SER A 58 -2.25 6.57 11.96
CA SER A 58 -3.24 5.85 12.75
C SER A 58 -3.04 6.07 14.26
N ALA A 59 -4.12 6.07 15.02
CA ALA A 59 -4.06 6.20 16.48
C ALA A 59 -3.18 5.08 17.08
N GLY A 60 -2.17 5.47 17.87
CA GLY A 60 -1.19 4.55 18.46
C GLY A 60 -0.07 4.11 17.51
N GLY A 61 -0.03 4.64 16.28
CA GLY A 61 0.97 4.29 15.28
C GLY A 61 2.28 5.09 15.34
N VAL A 62 2.59 5.77 16.44
CA VAL A 62 3.79 6.59 16.60
C VAL A 62 4.70 6.01 17.68
N ASP A 63 5.90 5.59 17.28
CA ASP A 63 6.97 5.11 18.16
C ASP A 63 8.30 5.79 17.76
N VAL A 64 8.44 7.07 18.13
CA VAL A 64 9.59 7.87 17.73
C VAL A 64 10.35 8.44 18.94
N GLN A 65 11.66 8.60 18.76
CA GLN A 65 12.54 9.35 19.66
C GLN A 65 12.96 10.66 18.99
N PHE A 66 13.16 11.70 19.77
CA PHE A 66 13.64 12.98 19.22
C PHE A 66 15.16 13.00 19.17
N ALA A 67 15.71 13.31 17.98
CA ALA A 67 17.15 13.38 17.76
C ALA A 67 17.47 14.48 16.74
N SER A 68 18.68 15.04 16.85
CA SER A 68 19.28 15.89 15.81
C SER A 68 19.92 15.03 14.72
N GLY A 69 20.09 15.58 13.51
CA GLY A 69 20.72 14.88 12.37
C GLY A 69 20.08 15.26 11.03
N ILE A 70 18.86 15.75 11.05
CA ILE A 70 18.13 16.26 9.86
C ILE A 70 17.43 17.56 10.20
N SER A 71 17.21 18.44 9.21
CA SER A 71 16.39 19.65 9.41
C SER A 71 14.89 19.29 9.46
N GLU A 72 14.11 20.04 10.24
CA GLU A 72 12.66 19.82 10.34
C GLU A 72 11.95 19.90 8.99
N THR A 73 12.32 20.88 8.16
CA THR A 73 11.72 21.05 6.83
C THR A 73 11.98 19.84 5.96
N ARG A 74 13.24 19.39 5.86
CA ARG A 74 13.58 18.23 5.05
C ARG A 74 12.88 16.96 5.53
N TRP A 75 12.81 16.76 6.85
CA TRP A 75 12.12 15.60 7.43
C TRP A 75 10.62 15.63 7.13
N ARG A 76 9.96 16.79 7.30
CA ARG A 76 8.53 16.93 7.01
C ARG A 76 8.21 16.71 5.55
N ASP A 77 8.96 17.34 4.64
CA ASP A 77 8.78 17.17 3.19
C ASP A 77 8.94 15.69 2.79
N ALA A 78 9.93 15.00 3.37
CA ALA A 78 10.12 13.56 3.14
C ALA A 78 8.97 12.72 3.69
N MET A 79 8.47 13.04 4.88
CA MET A 79 7.35 12.34 5.51
C MET A 79 6.04 12.54 4.73
N ASP A 80 5.72 13.76 4.32
CA ASP A 80 4.51 14.05 3.56
C ASP A 80 4.49 13.27 2.25
N ARG A 81 5.59 13.29 1.49
CA ARG A 81 5.72 12.50 0.25
C ARG A 81 5.70 11.00 0.49
N ALA A 82 6.33 10.53 1.56
CA ALA A 82 6.31 9.11 1.91
C ALA A 82 4.90 8.62 2.27
N ILE A 83 4.14 9.40 3.01
CA ILE A 83 2.74 9.08 3.35
C ILE A 83 1.88 9.08 2.08
N GLU A 84 2.06 10.06 1.20
CA GLU A 84 1.40 10.11 -0.11
C GLU A 84 1.73 8.85 -0.93
N SER A 85 3.03 8.50 -1.08
CA SER A 85 3.45 7.30 -1.80
C SER A 85 2.80 6.04 -1.23
N LEU A 86 2.84 5.85 0.08
CA LEU A 86 2.27 4.69 0.73
C LEU A 86 0.73 4.64 0.63
N SER A 87 0.04 5.78 0.37
CA SER A 87 -1.41 5.81 0.22
C SER A 87 -1.92 5.01 -1.00
N HIS A 88 -1.08 4.86 -2.04
CA HIS A 88 -1.36 4.10 -3.25
C HIS A 88 -1.10 2.58 -3.11
N LEU A 89 -0.59 2.14 -1.96
CA LEU A 89 -0.18 0.76 -1.75
C LEU A 89 -1.19 -0.01 -0.91
N GLN A 90 -1.28 -1.30 -1.14
CA GLN A 90 -2.01 -2.21 -0.26
C GLN A 90 -1.26 -2.39 1.07
N SER A 91 0.05 -2.58 0.99
CA SER A 91 0.95 -2.63 2.14
C SER A 91 2.36 -2.20 1.74
N GLY A 92 3.15 -1.78 2.70
CA GLY A 92 4.54 -1.43 2.41
C GLY A 92 5.29 -0.90 3.62
N THR A 93 6.60 -0.92 3.49
CA THR A 93 7.54 -0.33 4.44
C THR A 93 8.46 0.61 3.68
N LEU A 94 8.49 1.87 4.10
CA LEU A 94 9.40 2.87 3.60
C LEU A 94 10.33 3.30 4.73
N ARG A 95 11.63 3.16 4.52
CA ARG A 95 12.67 3.46 5.50
C ARG A 95 13.64 4.49 4.92
N PHE A 96 13.79 5.58 5.63
CA PHE A 96 14.87 6.54 5.44
C PHE A 96 16.03 6.19 6.34
N GLU A 97 17.23 6.19 5.79
CA GLU A 97 18.48 6.04 6.54
C GLU A 97 19.50 7.04 5.99
N ASP A 98 19.71 8.16 6.69
CA ASP A 98 20.51 9.30 6.26
C ASP A 98 20.09 9.82 4.87
N SER A 99 20.83 9.46 3.80
CA SER A 99 20.54 9.84 2.41
C SER A 99 19.95 8.69 1.57
N GLN A 100 19.69 7.54 2.17
CA GLN A 100 19.13 6.37 1.49
C GLN A 100 17.64 6.24 1.78
N LEU A 101 16.89 5.76 0.79
CA LEU A 101 15.48 5.40 0.92
C LEU A 101 15.30 3.96 0.45
N HIS A 102 14.73 3.13 1.31
CA HIS A 102 14.39 1.76 1.01
C HIS A 102 12.87 1.60 1.05
N LEU A 103 12.29 1.20 -0.07
CA LEU A 103 10.86 0.87 -0.17
C LEU A 103 10.70 -0.60 -0.54
N THR A 104 9.97 -1.33 0.30
CA THR A 104 9.45 -2.66 -0.02
C THR A 104 7.94 -2.63 0.12
N ALA A 105 7.21 -2.96 -0.93
CA ALA A 105 5.79 -2.73 -0.96
C ALA A 105 5.03 -3.70 -1.86
N THR A 106 3.70 -3.76 -1.65
CA THR A 106 2.76 -4.47 -2.50
C THR A 106 1.74 -3.47 -3.05
N ALA A 107 1.70 -3.34 -4.37
CA ALA A 107 0.72 -2.59 -5.11
C ALA A 107 -0.36 -3.53 -5.67
N ARG A 108 -1.60 -3.05 -5.75
CA ARG A 108 -2.68 -3.85 -6.35
C ARG A 108 -2.54 -3.92 -7.85
N PHE A 109 -2.29 -2.78 -8.50
CA PHE A 109 -2.21 -2.62 -9.94
C PHE A 109 -0.90 -1.93 -10.39
N PRO A 110 -0.51 -2.05 -11.67
CA PRO A 110 0.66 -1.37 -12.21
C PRO A 110 0.62 0.15 -12.06
N ASP A 111 -0.56 0.76 -12.20
CA ASP A 111 -0.74 2.21 -12.08
C ASP A 111 -0.49 2.69 -10.65
N ASP A 112 -0.87 1.91 -9.63
CA ASP A 112 -0.55 2.20 -8.24
C ASP A 112 0.97 2.21 -8.02
N ALA A 113 1.67 1.22 -8.57
CA ALA A 113 3.14 1.16 -8.49
C ALA A 113 3.80 2.38 -9.17
N GLN A 114 3.28 2.84 -10.30
CA GLN A 114 3.77 4.04 -10.98
C GLN A 114 3.49 5.30 -10.16
N ALA A 115 2.30 5.43 -9.56
CA ALA A 115 1.95 6.55 -8.69
C ALA A 115 2.89 6.64 -7.49
N VAL A 116 3.22 5.51 -6.87
CA VAL A 116 4.20 5.42 -5.78
C VAL A 116 5.56 5.97 -6.21
N LEU A 117 6.08 5.51 -7.35
CA LEU A 117 7.39 5.95 -7.85
C LEU A 117 7.43 7.45 -8.14
N ALA A 118 6.33 8.02 -8.63
CA ALA A 118 6.21 9.45 -8.91
C ALA A 118 6.12 10.32 -7.64
N ALA A 119 5.59 9.76 -6.55
CA ALA A 119 5.41 10.46 -5.27
C ALA A 119 6.62 10.31 -4.32
N LEU A 120 7.63 9.50 -4.65
CA LEU A 120 8.80 9.30 -3.77
C LEU A 120 9.52 10.62 -3.46
N PRO A 121 10.06 10.79 -2.23
CA PRO A 121 10.85 11.95 -1.86
C PRO A 121 12.10 12.11 -2.73
N GLU A 122 12.36 13.35 -3.14
CA GLU A 122 13.56 13.69 -3.91
C GLU A 122 14.80 13.81 -3.02
N GLY A 123 15.98 13.63 -3.62
CA GLY A 123 17.27 13.82 -2.95
C GLY A 123 17.71 12.66 -2.05
N TYR A 124 17.16 11.49 -2.30
CA TYR A 124 17.57 10.22 -1.68
C TYR A 124 18.04 9.23 -2.74
N ASP A 125 18.98 8.36 -2.35
CA ASP A 125 19.35 7.18 -3.15
C ASP A 125 18.28 6.11 -2.93
N ASN A 126 17.43 5.90 -3.93
CA ASN A 126 16.25 5.06 -3.81
C ASN A 126 16.55 3.60 -4.13
N GLN A 127 16.22 2.70 -3.21
CA GLN A 127 16.15 1.26 -3.43
C GLN A 127 14.68 0.84 -3.31
N VAL A 128 14.07 0.46 -4.43
CA VAL A 128 12.63 0.21 -4.51
C VAL A 128 12.37 -1.20 -4.99
N ALA A 129 11.54 -1.92 -4.23
CA ALA A 129 11.00 -3.23 -4.57
C ALA A 129 9.48 -3.20 -4.39
N ILE A 130 8.73 -3.17 -5.48
CA ILE A 130 7.27 -3.18 -5.47
C ILE A 130 6.80 -4.46 -6.16
N GLU A 131 6.05 -5.27 -5.43
CA GLU A 131 5.32 -6.40 -5.98
C GLU A 131 3.95 -5.93 -6.46
N VAL A 132 3.60 -6.24 -7.72
CA VAL A 132 2.29 -5.95 -8.30
C VAL A 132 1.46 -7.24 -8.29
N LEU A 133 0.24 -7.17 -7.72
CA LEU A 133 -0.60 -8.36 -7.53
C LEU A 133 -1.39 -8.74 -8.76
N ASP A 134 -1.77 -7.77 -9.58
CA ASP A 134 -2.62 -7.98 -10.74
C ASP A 134 -2.23 -7.06 -11.90
N ASP A 135 -2.48 -7.50 -13.14
CA ASP A 135 -2.14 -6.77 -14.35
C ASP A 135 -3.15 -5.66 -14.72
N GLY A 136 -4.21 -5.52 -13.92
CA GLY A 136 -5.29 -4.54 -14.15
C GLY A 136 -6.31 -4.95 -15.20
N GLN A 137 -6.18 -6.14 -15.81
CA GLN A 137 -7.19 -6.62 -16.75
C GLN A 137 -8.45 -7.07 -15.98
N PRO A 138 -9.64 -6.81 -16.51
CA PRO A 138 -10.90 -7.18 -15.86
C PRO A 138 -11.01 -8.71 -15.70
N PHE A 139 -11.72 -9.15 -14.67
CA PHE A 139 -12.15 -10.54 -14.58
C PHE A 139 -13.07 -10.86 -15.75
N ALA A 140 -12.91 -12.03 -16.33
CA ALA A 140 -13.67 -12.45 -17.48
C ALA A 140 -13.82 -13.97 -17.52
N LEU A 141 -14.91 -14.43 -18.12
CA LEU A 141 -15.12 -15.85 -18.41
C LEU A 141 -15.77 -15.99 -19.78
N SER A 142 -15.14 -16.80 -20.65
CA SER A 142 -15.72 -17.28 -21.90
C SER A 142 -15.89 -18.79 -21.81
N VAL A 143 -17.08 -19.29 -22.06
CA VAL A 143 -17.39 -20.73 -22.05
C VAL A 143 -18.01 -21.12 -23.38
N GLN A 144 -17.53 -22.21 -23.95
CA GLN A 144 -18.09 -22.87 -25.12
C GLN A 144 -18.58 -24.27 -24.74
N LEU A 145 -19.89 -24.47 -24.87
CA LEU A 145 -20.55 -25.76 -24.63
C LEU A 145 -21.13 -26.31 -25.90
N SER A 146 -20.62 -27.45 -26.33
CA SER A 146 -21.15 -28.26 -27.46
C SER A 146 -21.65 -29.62 -26.97
N ARG A 147 -22.12 -30.48 -27.89
CA ARG A 147 -22.59 -31.81 -27.53
C ARG A 147 -21.53 -32.63 -26.81
N ASP A 148 -20.28 -32.50 -27.24
CA ASP A 148 -19.17 -33.36 -26.80
C ASP A 148 -18.06 -32.62 -26.09
N GLN A 149 -18.13 -31.28 -26.05
CA GLN A 149 -17.05 -30.46 -25.52
C GLN A 149 -17.54 -29.37 -24.59
N LEU A 150 -16.81 -29.18 -23.50
CA LEU A 150 -16.86 -28.03 -22.61
C LEU A 150 -15.47 -27.39 -22.56
N MET A 151 -15.35 -26.16 -23.02
CA MET A 151 -14.11 -25.39 -22.95
C MET A 151 -14.38 -24.07 -22.24
N ALA A 152 -13.46 -23.64 -21.37
CA ALA A 152 -13.54 -22.34 -20.71
C ALA A 152 -12.17 -21.68 -20.69
N ALA A 153 -12.20 -20.36 -20.85
CA ALA A 153 -11.02 -19.49 -20.75
C ALA A 153 -11.41 -18.18 -20.04
N GLY A 154 -10.43 -17.56 -19.36
CA GLY A 154 -10.67 -16.29 -18.71
C GLY A 154 -9.72 -15.98 -17.57
N LYS A 155 -10.11 -15.03 -16.73
CA LYS A 155 -9.38 -14.60 -15.55
C LYS A 155 -10.35 -14.53 -14.36
N PHE A 156 -10.02 -15.23 -13.29
CA PHE A 156 -10.84 -15.32 -12.08
C PHE A 156 -10.18 -14.64 -10.88
N PRO A 157 -10.96 -14.05 -9.97
CA PRO A 157 -10.48 -13.57 -8.69
C PRO A 157 -9.97 -14.71 -7.79
N THR A 158 -9.18 -14.41 -6.79
CA THR A 158 -8.57 -15.38 -5.87
C THR A 158 -9.59 -16.34 -5.25
N GLY A 159 -10.77 -15.87 -4.87
CA GLY A 159 -11.81 -16.65 -4.20
C GLY A 159 -12.65 -17.57 -5.10
N LEU A 160 -12.51 -17.45 -6.43
CA LEU A 160 -13.30 -18.24 -7.39
C LEU A 160 -12.44 -19.27 -8.09
N LEU A 161 -12.64 -20.54 -7.79
CA LEU A 161 -11.86 -21.64 -8.39
C LEU A 161 -12.36 -22.02 -9.78
N PRO A 162 -11.45 -22.34 -10.74
CA PRO A 162 -11.82 -22.76 -12.10
C PRO A 162 -12.76 -23.97 -12.17
N GLN A 163 -12.72 -24.84 -11.16
CA GLN A 163 -13.56 -26.02 -11.02
C GLN A 163 -15.06 -25.73 -10.97
N ILE A 164 -15.44 -24.51 -10.63
CA ILE A 164 -16.85 -24.10 -10.64
C ILE A 164 -17.51 -24.28 -12.03
N VAL A 165 -16.71 -24.15 -13.12
CA VAL A 165 -17.24 -24.28 -14.49
C VAL A 165 -17.78 -25.68 -14.76
N PRO A 166 -16.99 -26.77 -14.63
CA PRO A 166 -17.52 -28.11 -14.82
C PRO A 166 -18.56 -28.51 -13.76
N GLU A 167 -18.43 -28.04 -12.51
CA GLU A 167 -19.37 -28.34 -11.42
C GLU A 167 -20.76 -27.78 -11.69
N GLU A 168 -20.89 -26.50 -12.02
CA GLU A 168 -22.20 -25.85 -12.27
C GLU A 168 -22.83 -26.32 -13.58
N ILE A 169 -22.04 -26.70 -14.61
CA ILE A 169 -22.55 -27.22 -15.87
C ILE A 169 -22.87 -28.74 -15.77
N GLY A 170 -22.28 -29.43 -14.79
CA GLY A 170 -22.48 -30.89 -14.62
C GLY A 170 -21.79 -31.74 -15.67
N ARG A 171 -20.66 -31.27 -16.21
CA ARG A 171 -19.91 -31.93 -17.27
C ARG A 171 -18.40 -31.68 -17.10
N GLU A 172 -17.60 -32.72 -17.40
CA GLU A 172 -16.15 -32.57 -17.45
C GLU A 172 -15.70 -31.62 -18.57
N ALA A 173 -14.74 -30.73 -18.24
CA ALA A 173 -14.16 -29.84 -19.21
C ALA A 173 -12.95 -30.46 -19.89
N GLN A 174 -12.91 -30.37 -21.24
CA GLN A 174 -11.75 -30.79 -22.03
C GLN A 174 -10.61 -29.74 -21.94
N SER A 175 -10.96 -28.47 -21.69
CA SER A 175 -9.97 -27.43 -21.53
C SER A 175 -10.47 -26.36 -20.55
N LEU A 176 -9.67 -26.07 -19.50
CA LEU A 176 -9.83 -24.96 -18.60
C LEU A 176 -8.56 -24.11 -18.68
N ARG A 177 -8.65 -22.94 -19.34
CA ARG A 177 -7.57 -21.96 -19.46
C ARG A 177 -7.93 -20.70 -18.69
N ILE A 178 -8.08 -20.87 -17.38
CA ILE A 178 -8.49 -19.80 -16.48
C ILE A 178 -7.27 -19.37 -15.65
N GLU A 179 -6.87 -18.12 -15.81
CA GLU A 179 -5.86 -17.49 -15.00
C GLU A 179 -6.44 -17.13 -13.63
N GLN A 180 -5.71 -17.42 -12.57
CA GLN A 180 -6.10 -17.05 -11.21
C GLN A 180 -5.41 -15.75 -10.84
N ALA A 181 -6.17 -14.68 -10.69
CA ALA A 181 -5.66 -13.42 -10.16
C ALA A 181 -5.26 -13.55 -8.68
N ARG A 182 -4.43 -12.64 -8.21
CA ARG A 182 -4.00 -12.56 -6.80
C ARG A 182 -4.80 -11.52 -6.01
N ILE A 183 -5.90 -11.01 -6.60
CA ILE A 183 -6.85 -10.08 -6.00
C ILE A 183 -8.24 -10.69 -5.94
N ASP A 184 -9.04 -10.23 -4.98
CA ASP A 184 -10.40 -10.68 -4.77
C ASP A 184 -11.42 -9.88 -5.59
N ASP A 185 -12.61 -10.48 -5.79
CA ASP A 185 -13.83 -9.84 -6.26
C ASP A 185 -14.51 -9.15 -5.05
N GLU A 186 -14.11 -7.92 -4.74
CA GLU A 186 -14.46 -7.22 -3.48
C GLU A 186 -15.97 -7.09 -3.25
N ASP A 187 -16.72 -6.84 -4.33
CA ASP A 187 -18.18 -6.69 -4.26
C ASP A 187 -18.94 -7.99 -4.59
N GLY A 188 -18.22 -9.03 -4.98
CA GLY A 188 -18.77 -10.34 -5.34
C GLY A 188 -19.61 -10.36 -6.61
N GLN A 189 -19.65 -9.26 -7.38
CA GLN A 189 -20.53 -9.14 -8.55
C GLN A 189 -20.14 -10.08 -9.66
N PHE A 190 -18.82 -10.18 -9.96
CA PHE A 190 -18.34 -11.10 -10.99
C PHE A 190 -18.61 -12.55 -10.61
N THR A 191 -18.35 -12.93 -9.37
CA THR A 191 -18.59 -14.28 -8.86
C THR A 191 -20.07 -14.67 -8.97
N GLN A 192 -20.98 -13.75 -8.63
CA GLN A 192 -22.42 -13.98 -8.74
C GLN A 192 -22.87 -14.09 -10.21
N ALA A 193 -22.35 -13.20 -11.08
CA ALA A 193 -22.65 -13.22 -12.51
C ALA A 193 -22.19 -14.54 -13.15
N VAL A 194 -20.97 -14.99 -12.85
CA VAL A 194 -20.44 -16.28 -13.34
C VAL A 194 -21.33 -17.44 -12.92
N ARG A 195 -21.70 -17.55 -11.64
CA ARG A 195 -22.57 -18.62 -11.16
C ARG A 195 -23.95 -18.62 -11.84
N ALA A 196 -24.56 -17.45 -11.96
CA ALA A 196 -25.86 -17.31 -12.61
C ALA A 196 -25.80 -17.71 -14.09
N ALA A 197 -24.76 -17.25 -14.79
CA ALA A 197 -24.53 -17.54 -16.21
C ALA A 197 -24.25 -19.02 -16.48
N LEU A 198 -23.42 -19.67 -15.67
CA LEU A 198 -23.14 -21.10 -15.78
C LEU A 198 -24.37 -21.97 -15.54
N ARG A 199 -25.22 -21.63 -14.57
CA ARG A 199 -26.50 -22.33 -14.32
C ARG A 199 -27.47 -22.17 -15.50
N ALA A 200 -27.54 -20.99 -16.09
CA ALA A 200 -28.34 -20.77 -17.28
C ALA A 200 -27.86 -21.58 -18.47
N MET A 201 -26.51 -21.66 -18.66
CA MET A 201 -25.89 -22.46 -19.72
C MET A 201 -26.10 -23.96 -19.51
N ALA A 202 -26.05 -24.46 -18.29
CA ALA A 202 -26.34 -25.87 -17.97
C ALA A 202 -27.77 -26.28 -18.43
N GLN A 203 -28.74 -25.37 -18.33
CA GLN A 203 -30.11 -25.60 -18.82
C GLN A 203 -30.21 -25.56 -20.35
N ALA A 204 -29.42 -24.70 -21.00
CA ALA A 204 -29.43 -24.54 -22.45
C ALA A 204 -28.81 -25.70 -23.22
N ARG A 205 -27.96 -26.50 -22.60
CA ARG A 205 -27.23 -27.68 -23.13
C ARG A 205 -26.22 -27.43 -24.26
N LEU A 206 -26.33 -26.31 -24.95
CA LEU A 206 -25.42 -25.89 -26.04
C LEU A 206 -25.37 -24.34 -26.04
N GLY A 207 -24.22 -23.76 -26.31
CA GLY A 207 -24.09 -22.32 -26.48
C GLY A 207 -22.67 -21.79 -26.19
N GLN A 208 -22.58 -20.48 -26.30
CA GLN A 208 -21.43 -19.67 -25.88
C GLN A 208 -21.89 -18.67 -24.84
N LEU A 209 -21.05 -18.45 -23.87
CA LEU A 209 -21.24 -17.51 -22.79
C LEU A 209 -19.98 -16.64 -22.65
N ASP A 210 -20.18 -15.33 -22.54
CA ASP A 210 -19.15 -14.37 -22.19
C ASP A 210 -19.65 -13.51 -21.00
N VAL A 211 -18.86 -13.43 -19.94
CA VAL A 211 -19.13 -12.69 -18.70
C VAL A 211 -17.97 -11.77 -18.37
#